data_e37a865d8c52753a8691d80e58298b33
#
_entry.id   e37a865d8c52753a8691d80e58298b33
#
_cell.length_a   1.000
_cell.length_b   1.000
_cell.length_c   1.000
_cell.angle_alpha   90.00
_cell.angle_beta   90.00
_cell.angle_gamma   90.00
#
_symmetry.space_group_name_H-M   'P 1'
#
loop_
_entity.id
_entity.type
_entity.pdbx_description
1 polymer ?
#
loop_
_entity_poly.entity_id
_entity_poly.type
_entity_poly.pdbx_seq_one_letter_code
_entity_poly.pdbx_strand_id
1 'polypeptide(L)' 'MSLIVYAYAYRKSHRGCDVRQFTDPLTPDEYPGEPASVKAQHWADENIQHYEMIQVRDALGNLLYAR' A
#
# COMPACT_ATOMS: atom_id res chain seq x y z
N MET A 1 2.30 -14.47 -2.59
CA MET A 1 2.02 -13.38 -3.54
C MET A 1 2.47 -12.05 -2.93
N SER A 2 3.08 -11.20 -3.73
CA SER A 2 3.53 -9.88 -3.28
C SER A 2 2.68 -8.79 -3.90
N LEU A 3 2.31 -7.80 -3.10
CA LEU A 3 1.65 -6.59 -3.57
C LEU A 3 2.49 -5.38 -3.22
N ILE A 4 2.53 -4.42 -4.12
CA ILE A 4 3.28 -3.19 -3.94
C ILE A 4 2.30 -2.04 -3.81
N VAL A 5 2.44 -1.30 -2.72
CA VAL A 5 1.62 -0.11 -2.45
C VAL A 5 2.44 1.11 -2.81
N TYR A 6 1.89 1.95 -3.66
CA TYR A 6 2.45 3.24 -4.04
C TYR A 6 1.59 4.34 -3.41
N ALA A 7 2.16 5.05 -2.46
CA ALA A 7 1.47 6.13 -1.77
C ALA A 7 2.07 7.47 -2.21
N TYR A 8 1.29 8.24 -2.92
CA TYR A 8 1.72 9.52 -3.50
C TYR A 8 1.38 10.67 -2.57
N ALA A 9 2.41 11.36 -2.10
CA ALA A 9 2.28 12.48 -1.18
C ALA A 9 2.61 13.79 -1.89
N TYR A 10 1.68 14.73 -1.86
CA TYR A 10 1.84 16.04 -2.46
C TYR A 10 1.61 17.16 -1.45
N ARG A 11 2.18 17.01 -0.28
CA ARG A 11 2.08 18.04 0.76
C ARG A 11 3.04 19.19 0.48
N LYS A 12 2.76 20.34 1.06
CA LYS A 12 3.62 21.52 0.92
C LYS A 12 5.07 21.25 1.31
N SER A 13 5.26 20.42 2.35
CA SER A 13 6.59 20.10 2.89
C SER A 13 7.18 18.81 2.34
N HIS A 14 6.39 18.02 1.60
CA HIS A 14 6.85 16.71 1.13
C HIS A 14 6.13 16.36 -0.16
N ARG A 15 6.91 15.97 -1.15
CA ARG A 15 6.41 15.44 -2.42
C ARG A 15 7.17 14.19 -2.74
N GLY A 16 6.47 13.17 -3.21
CA GLY A 16 7.11 11.94 -3.60
C GLY A 16 6.16 10.77 -3.56
N CYS A 17 6.72 9.60 -3.67
CA CYS A 17 5.99 8.36 -3.61
C CYS A 17 6.66 7.45 -2.61
N ASP A 18 5.94 7.10 -1.55
CA ASP A 18 6.38 6.08 -0.62
C ASP A 18 5.94 4.73 -1.16
N VAL A 19 6.82 3.77 -1.11
CA VAL A 19 6.56 2.43 -1.64
C VAL A 19 6.67 1.42 -0.51
N ARG A 20 5.63 0.58 -0.36
CA ARG A 20 5.62 -0.50 0.60
C ARG A 20 5.27 -1.81 -0.09
N GLN A 21 5.80 -2.90 0.41
CA GLN A 21 5.53 -4.23 -0.12
C GLN A 21 4.90 -5.10 0.95
N PHE A 22 3.82 -5.78 0.58
CA PHE A 22 3.13 -6.75 1.43
C PHE A 22 3.20 -8.12 0.78
N THR A 23 3.49 -9.14 1.57
CA THR A 23 3.59 -10.52 1.10
C THR A 23 2.70 -11.45 1.90
N ASP A 24 2.21 -12.52 1.27
CA ASP A 24 1.43 -13.57 1.90
C ASP A 24 2.36 -14.59 2.58
N PRO A 25 2.03 -15.04 3.74
CA PRO A 25 1.29 -14.47 4.87
C PRO A 25 2.20 -13.66 5.79
N LEU A 26 3.44 -13.45 5.38
CA LEU A 26 4.59 -13.20 6.25
C LEU A 26 5.13 -11.79 6.24
N THR A 27 4.28 -10.77 6.26
CA THR A 27 4.77 -9.47 6.68
C THR A 27 4.56 -9.40 8.19
N PRO A 28 5.61 -9.56 9.00
CA PRO A 28 5.44 -9.83 10.43
C PRO A 28 4.92 -8.65 11.24
N ASP A 29 5.02 -7.45 10.73
CA ASP A 29 4.85 -6.25 11.53
C ASP A 29 3.46 -5.64 11.46
N GLU A 30 2.69 -5.93 10.42
CA GLU A 30 1.37 -5.32 10.20
C GLU A 30 0.39 -6.38 9.74
N TYR A 31 -0.77 -6.45 10.41
CA TYR A 31 -1.87 -7.34 10.04
C TYR A 31 -1.45 -8.81 9.92
N PRO A 32 -0.87 -9.40 10.98
CA PRO A 32 -0.37 -10.77 10.91
C PRO A 32 -1.49 -11.77 10.58
N GLY A 33 -1.16 -12.73 9.74
CA GLY A 33 -2.09 -13.80 9.34
C GLY A 33 -3.03 -13.42 8.21
N GLU A 34 -3.01 -12.17 7.72
CA GLU A 34 -3.89 -11.76 6.64
C GLU A 34 -3.21 -11.89 5.27
N PRO A 35 -3.98 -12.12 4.20
CA PRO A 35 -3.44 -12.08 2.84
C PRO A 35 -2.90 -10.70 2.47
N ALA A 36 -1.94 -10.65 1.56
CA ALA A 36 -1.33 -9.41 1.13
C ALA A 36 -2.35 -8.37 0.64
N SER A 37 -3.39 -8.82 -0.06
CA SER A 37 -4.45 -7.93 -0.55
C SER A 37 -5.18 -7.22 0.57
N VAL A 38 -5.48 -7.94 1.65
CA VAL A 38 -6.18 -7.37 2.81
C VAL A 38 -5.26 -6.43 3.57
N LYS A 39 -4.01 -6.82 3.77
CA LYS A 39 -3.00 -5.97 4.41
C LYS A 39 -2.83 -4.64 3.68
N ALA A 40 -2.72 -4.70 2.36
CA ALA A 40 -2.54 -3.52 1.54
C ALA A 40 -3.74 -2.58 1.62
N GLN A 41 -4.97 -3.12 1.61
CA GLN A 41 -6.18 -2.31 1.76
C GLN A 41 -6.27 -1.67 3.13
N HIS A 42 -5.99 -2.43 4.18
CA HIS A 42 -6.00 -1.88 5.54
C HIS A 42 -5.00 -0.73 5.66
N TRP A 43 -3.80 -0.93 5.19
CA TRP A 43 -2.78 0.11 5.22
C TRP A 43 -3.22 1.36 4.44
N ALA A 44 -3.77 1.16 3.25
CA ALA A 44 -4.24 2.26 2.41
C ALA A 44 -5.36 3.05 3.11
N ASP A 45 -6.35 2.35 3.67
CA ASP A 45 -7.47 3.00 4.36
C ASP A 45 -7.03 3.77 5.60
N GLU A 46 -6.08 3.25 6.34
CA GLU A 46 -5.56 3.90 7.54
C GLU A 46 -4.67 5.11 7.23
N ASN A 47 -4.02 5.11 6.08
CA ASN A 47 -3.01 6.12 5.75
C ASN A 47 -3.43 7.12 4.68
N ILE A 48 -4.58 6.95 4.05
CA ILE A 48 -5.01 7.85 2.95
C ILE A 48 -5.05 9.32 3.37
N GLN A 49 -5.33 9.60 4.62
CA GLN A 49 -5.36 10.97 5.15
C GLN A 49 -4.01 11.68 5.05
N HIS A 50 -2.92 10.93 4.89
CA HIS A 50 -1.56 11.47 4.78
C HIS A 50 -1.08 11.61 3.34
N TYR A 51 -1.87 11.17 2.36
CA TYR A 51 -1.46 11.12 0.97
C TYR A 51 -2.55 11.65 0.05
N GLU A 52 -2.15 12.12 -1.12
CA GLU A 52 -3.10 12.52 -2.17
C GLU A 52 -3.78 11.30 -2.79
N MET A 53 -3.01 10.24 -2.99
CA MET A 53 -3.50 9.05 -3.67
C MET A 53 -2.69 7.84 -3.22
N ILE A 54 -3.37 6.70 -3.10
CA ILE A 54 -2.71 5.42 -2.85
C ILE A 54 -3.14 4.44 -3.92
N GLN A 55 -2.19 3.75 -4.53
CA GLN A 55 -2.43 2.69 -5.50
C GLN A 55 -1.79 1.40 -5.01
N VAL A 56 -2.53 0.30 -5.13
CA VAL A 56 -2.02 -1.04 -4.83
C VAL A 56 -1.91 -1.82 -6.13
N ARG A 57 -0.72 -2.31 -6.43
CA ARG A 57 -0.44 -3.06 -7.64
C ARG A 57 0.17 -4.41 -7.33
N ASP A 58 -0.05 -5.38 -8.20
CA ASP A 58 0.62 -6.67 -8.09
C ASP A 58 2.06 -6.59 -8.65
N ALA A 59 2.78 -7.71 -8.60
CA ALA A 59 4.16 -7.78 -9.08
C ALA A 59 4.29 -7.54 -10.58
N LEU A 60 3.20 -7.70 -11.34
CA LEU A 60 3.17 -7.45 -12.78
C LEU A 60 2.77 -6.02 -13.13
N GLY A 61 2.46 -5.20 -12.13
CA GLY A 61 2.07 -3.81 -12.33
C GLY A 61 0.57 -3.59 -12.55
N ASN A 62 -0.25 -4.61 -12.41
CA ASN A 62 -1.70 -4.46 -12.54
C ASN A 62 -2.28 -3.72 -11.35
N LEU A 63 -3.11 -2.71 -11.62
CA LEU A 63 -3.79 -1.98 -10.57
C LEU A 63 -4.91 -2.83 -9.97
N LEU A 64 -4.83 -3.06 -8.67
CA LEU A 64 -5.80 -3.89 -7.94
C LEU A 64 -6.74 -3.04 -7.09
N TYR A 65 -6.25 -1.92 -6.57
CA TYR A 65 -7.00 -1.06 -5.65
C TYR A 65 -6.44 0.34 -5.72
N ALA A 66 -7.31 1.33 -5.69
CA ALA A 66 -6.90 2.74 -5.67
C ALA A 66 -7.79 3.54 -4.74
N ARG A 67 -7.18 4.53 -4.12
CA ARG A 67 -7.91 5.37 -3.19
C ARG A 67 -7.51 6.84 -3.29
#